data_c3aa29c20ba728d4ea4c16e47d67f68e
#
_entry.id   c3aa29c20ba728d4ea4c16e47d67f68e
#
_cell.length_a   1.000
_cell.length_b   1.000
_cell.length_c   1.000
_cell.angle_alpha   90.00
_cell.angle_beta   90.00
_cell.angle_gamma   90.00
#
_symmetry.space_group_name_H-M   'P 1'
#
loop_
_entity.id
_entity.type
_entity.pdbx_description
1 polymer ?
#
loop_
_entity_poly.entity_id
_entity_poly.type
_entity_poly.pdbx_seq_one_letter_code
_entity_poly.pdbx_strand_id
1 'polypeptide(L)'
;MLLLLAVYGLTYGRFLYKMNSYSLEIPKEKTVLLIGESQSQAAVDDSKIQNLYNSSQAQDRYLSMYCRLKALLDVNSQIDTVIISLTPHSINRGKDDFWTMGGYIRQNVQTYGALLGLEEWMLMLRHAPELTLAEIVTPLRYYWEVDETYMSKYGSFSAADYCALQANIEEGATSLKVFPSFGNSVSLHYLDKMIKLCEERDIKVIALNTPVYQAWKYEEPQYYYDYLSQTYPDLELWDYLDADIPDDYRRDINHLNKKGAEWFTKEIIDRLFLSNKDIN
;
A
#
# COMPACT_ATOMS: atom_id res chain seq x y z
N MET A 1 -27.73 -24.45 16.43
CA MET A 1 -26.81 -24.46 15.29
C MET A 1 -27.38 -23.73 14.06
N LEU A 2 -28.53 -24.13 13.52
CA LEU A 2 -29.13 -23.48 12.33
C LEU A 2 -29.44 -22.01 12.53
N LEU A 3 -29.94 -21.59 13.69
CA LEU A 3 -30.20 -20.19 13.99
C LEU A 3 -28.92 -19.36 14.00
N LEU A 4 -27.83 -19.86 14.58
CA LEU A 4 -26.52 -19.18 14.59
C LEU A 4 -25.93 -19.04 13.19
N LEU A 5 -26.08 -20.08 12.34
CA LEU A 5 -25.65 -19.99 10.95
C LEU A 5 -26.48 -18.98 10.14
N ALA A 6 -27.80 -18.89 10.40
CA ALA A 6 -28.67 -17.93 9.77
C ALA A 6 -28.32 -16.47 10.21
N VAL A 7 -28.12 -16.25 11.49
CA VAL A 7 -27.70 -14.94 12.03
C VAL A 7 -26.35 -14.54 11.46
N TYR A 8 -25.39 -15.47 11.41
CA TYR A 8 -24.08 -15.24 10.80
C TYR A 8 -24.19 -14.91 9.31
N GLY A 9 -24.95 -15.68 8.55
CA GLY A 9 -25.17 -15.45 7.12
C GLY A 9 -25.82 -14.09 6.84
N LEU A 10 -26.78 -13.68 7.64
CA LEU A 10 -27.43 -12.37 7.52
C LEU A 10 -26.48 -11.21 7.86
N THR A 11 -25.70 -11.34 8.91
CA THR A 11 -24.72 -10.30 9.30
C THR A 11 -23.58 -10.19 8.32
N TYR A 12 -23.05 -11.31 7.84
CA TYR A 12 -22.03 -11.34 6.80
C TYR A 12 -22.56 -10.83 5.45
N GLY A 13 -23.76 -11.23 5.07
CA GLY A 13 -24.42 -10.73 3.87
C GLY A 13 -24.63 -9.21 3.92
N ARG A 14 -25.03 -8.66 5.08
CA ARG A 14 -25.15 -7.20 5.28
C ARG A 14 -23.80 -6.50 5.19
N PHE A 15 -22.75 -7.10 5.75
CA PHE A 15 -21.39 -6.56 5.61
C PHE A 15 -20.96 -6.52 4.15
N LEU A 16 -21.07 -7.62 3.42
CA LEU A 16 -20.74 -7.66 2.00
C LEU A 16 -21.59 -6.66 1.19
N TYR A 17 -22.88 -6.54 1.51
CA TYR A 17 -23.76 -5.57 0.87
C TYR A 17 -23.26 -4.13 1.11
N LYS A 18 -22.93 -3.77 2.36
CA LYS A 18 -22.33 -2.48 2.67
C LYS A 18 -21.02 -2.26 1.94
N MET A 19 -20.12 -3.24 1.97
CA MET A 19 -18.83 -3.15 1.28
C MET A 19 -19.00 -2.94 -0.22
N ASN A 20 -19.94 -3.64 -0.85
CA ASN A 20 -20.24 -3.49 -2.28
C ASN A 20 -21.06 -2.23 -2.60
N SER A 21 -21.64 -1.56 -1.62
CA SER A 21 -22.37 -0.30 -1.83
C SER A 21 -21.44 0.92 -1.91
N TYR A 22 -20.18 0.77 -1.55
CA TYR A 22 -19.19 1.84 -1.71
C TYR A 22 -18.63 1.84 -3.12
N SER A 23 -18.70 3.01 -3.72
CA SER A 23 -18.12 3.18 -5.06
C SER A 23 -16.61 3.12 -4.98
N LEU A 24 -16.00 2.25 -5.78
CA LEU A 24 -14.58 2.25 -6.08
C LEU A 24 -14.25 3.15 -7.28
N GLU A 25 -15.26 3.85 -7.81
CA GLU A 25 -15.07 4.79 -8.91
C GLU A 25 -14.29 6.00 -8.43
N ILE A 26 -13.27 6.36 -9.18
CA ILE A 26 -12.48 7.57 -9.01
C ILE A 26 -12.77 8.55 -10.15
N PRO A 27 -12.55 9.87 -9.96
CA PRO A 27 -12.82 10.86 -11.00
C PRO A 27 -12.15 10.51 -12.33
N LYS A 28 -12.85 10.71 -13.45
CA LYS A 28 -12.41 10.29 -14.78
C LYS A 28 -11.14 10.99 -15.27
N GLU A 29 -10.86 12.18 -14.76
CA GLU A 29 -9.64 12.93 -15.02
C GLU A 29 -8.39 12.32 -14.33
N LYS A 30 -8.59 11.40 -13.38
CA LYS A 30 -7.51 10.70 -12.68
C LYS A 30 -7.12 9.46 -13.48
N THR A 31 -6.03 9.55 -14.24
CA THR A 31 -5.50 8.46 -15.07
C THR A 31 -4.29 7.78 -14.46
N VAL A 32 -3.67 8.39 -13.45
CA VAL A 32 -2.54 7.86 -12.70
C VAL A 32 -2.99 7.42 -11.32
N LEU A 33 -2.74 6.16 -10.97
CA LEU A 33 -3.05 5.60 -9.66
C LEU A 33 -1.76 5.38 -8.86
N LEU A 34 -1.60 6.08 -7.73
CA LEU A 34 -0.55 5.78 -6.76
C LEU A 34 -1.10 4.80 -5.73
N ILE A 35 -0.41 3.67 -5.54
CA ILE A 35 -0.74 2.66 -4.54
C ILE A 35 0.48 2.34 -3.68
N GLY A 36 0.29 2.33 -2.37
CA GLY A 36 1.40 2.12 -1.45
C GLY A 36 0.99 2.05 0.01
N GLU A 37 1.99 2.10 0.86
CA GLU A 37 1.86 2.11 2.32
C GLU A 37 1.92 3.54 2.91
N SER A 38 2.16 3.66 4.21
CA SER A 38 2.15 4.94 4.93
C SER A 38 3.13 5.99 4.40
N GLN A 39 4.26 5.58 3.82
CA GLN A 39 5.26 6.51 3.28
C GLN A 39 4.68 7.30 2.10
N SER A 40 4.14 6.61 1.09
CA SER A 40 3.49 7.25 -0.06
C SER A 40 2.18 7.94 0.32
N GLN A 41 1.45 7.41 1.31
CA GLN A 41 0.27 8.07 1.87
C GLN A 41 0.60 9.46 2.42
N ALA A 42 1.73 9.59 3.13
CA ALA A 42 2.16 10.84 3.74
C ALA A 42 2.92 11.77 2.77
N ALA A 43 3.36 11.26 1.63
CA ALA A 43 4.28 11.99 0.76
C ALA A 43 3.62 12.71 -0.42
N VAL A 44 2.51 12.20 -0.96
CA VAL A 44 1.94 12.71 -2.22
C VAL A 44 0.51 13.21 -2.01
N ASP A 45 0.35 14.54 -2.06
CA ASP A 45 -0.95 15.23 -2.01
C ASP A 45 -1.59 15.25 -3.41
N ASP A 46 -2.46 14.29 -3.68
CA ASP A 46 -3.16 14.14 -4.96
C ASP A 46 -4.22 15.23 -5.22
N SER A 47 -4.55 16.04 -4.23
CA SER A 47 -5.38 17.22 -4.43
C SER A 47 -4.67 18.30 -5.25
N LYS A 48 -3.34 18.25 -5.34
CA LYS A 48 -2.49 19.16 -6.11
C LYS A 48 -2.12 18.63 -7.49
N ILE A 49 -2.47 17.38 -7.80
CA ILE A 49 -2.15 16.71 -9.07
C ILE A 49 -3.44 16.35 -9.79
N GLN A 50 -3.71 17.02 -10.91
CA GLN A 50 -4.98 16.90 -11.60
C GLN A 50 -5.29 15.45 -12.00
N ASN A 51 -4.33 14.72 -12.54
CA ASN A 51 -4.53 13.39 -13.11
C ASN A 51 -4.09 12.23 -12.18
N LEU A 52 -3.64 12.47 -10.95
CA LEU A 52 -3.20 11.42 -10.02
C LEU A 52 -4.22 11.23 -8.90
N TYR A 53 -4.53 9.97 -8.58
CA TYR A 53 -5.28 9.55 -7.41
C TYR A 53 -4.37 8.78 -6.45
N ASN A 54 -4.27 9.21 -5.20
CA ASN A 54 -3.48 8.54 -4.17
C ASN A 54 -4.34 7.56 -3.37
N SER A 55 -4.18 6.27 -3.66
CA SER A 55 -4.82 5.15 -2.95
C SER A 55 -3.86 4.47 -1.97
N SER A 56 -2.88 5.19 -1.43
CA SER A 56 -1.97 4.62 -0.43
C SER A 56 -2.62 4.54 0.94
N GLN A 57 -2.34 3.46 1.68
CA GLN A 57 -2.94 3.18 2.97
C GLN A 57 -1.88 2.73 3.99
N ALA A 58 -1.86 3.37 5.15
CA ALA A 58 -0.96 2.99 6.23
C ALA A 58 -1.11 1.52 6.62
N GLN A 59 0.03 0.87 6.88
CA GLN A 59 0.14 -0.54 7.25
C GLN A 59 -0.23 -1.55 6.15
N ASP A 60 -0.51 -1.13 4.93
CA ASP A 60 -0.73 -2.04 3.82
C ASP A 60 0.51 -2.87 3.48
N ARG A 61 0.25 -4.00 2.83
CA ARG A 61 1.24 -4.93 2.28
C ARG A 61 0.83 -5.29 0.86
N TYR A 62 1.72 -5.84 0.09
CA TYR A 62 1.45 -6.12 -1.33
C TYR A 62 0.23 -7.01 -1.57
N LEU A 63 -0.12 -7.92 -0.65
CA LEU A 63 -1.37 -8.67 -0.76
C LEU A 63 -2.59 -7.74 -0.72
N SER A 64 -2.71 -6.89 0.29
CA SER A 64 -3.85 -5.97 0.41
C SER A 64 -3.83 -4.92 -0.70
N MET A 65 -2.65 -4.44 -1.09
CA MET A 65 -2.48 -3.55 -2.24
C MET A 65 -2.94 -4.21 -3.54
N TYR A 66 -2.58 -5.47 -3.78
CA TYR A 66 -3.03 -6.22 -4.96
C TYR A 66 -4.55 -6.36 -5.02
N CYS A 67 -5.19 -6.76 -3.92
CA CYS A 67 -6.65 -6.89 -3.88
C CYS A 67 -7.34 -5.56 -4.16
N ARG A 68 -6.83 -4.46 -3.59
CA ARG A 68 -7.34 -3.12 -3.83
C ARG A 68 -7.05 -2.64 -5.25
N LEU A 69 -5.83 -2.83 -5.76
CA LEU A 69 -5.45 -2.49 -7.13
C LEU A 69 -6.38 -3.17 -8.14
N LYS A 70 -6.56 -4.48 -7.99
CA LYS A 70 -7.46 -5.26 -8.85
C LYS A 70 -8.87 -4.69 -8.84
N ALA A 71 -9.43 -4.46 -7.66
CA ALA A 71 -10.80 -3.93 -7.52
C ALA A 71 -10.94 -2.51 -8.11
N LEU A 72 -9.93 -1.64 -7.94
CA LEU A 72 -9.93 -0.32 -8.55
C LEU A 72 -9.81 -0.38 -10.07
N LEU A 73 -8.93 -1.21 -10.61
CA LEU A 73 -8.76 -1.35 -12.06
C LEU A 73 -9.96 -2.01 -12.76
N ASP A 74 -10.74 -2.84 -12.05
CA ASP A 74 -11.94 -3.48 -12.59
C ASP A 74 -13.07 -2.45 -12.89
N VAL A 75 -13.08 -1.30 -12.21
CA VAL A 75 -14.12 -0.26 -12.38
C VAL A 75 -13.61 1.06 -12.96
N ASN A 76 -12.27 1.25 -13.06
CA ASN A 76 -11.65 2.49 -13.50
C ASN A 76 -10.79 2.28 -14.75
N SER A 77 -11.43 2.05 -15.89
CA SER A 77 -10.75 1.80 -17.17
C SER A 77 -9.96 2.99 -17.72
N GLN A 78 -10.07 4.18 -17.11
CA GLN A 78 -9.29 5.37 -17.48
C GLN A 78 -7.86 5.34 -16.92
N ILE A 79 -7.54 4.42 -16.01
CA ILE A 79 -6.19 4.30 -15.45
C ILE A 79 -5.24 3.73 -16.50
N ASP A 80 -4.23 4.49 -16.87
CA ASP A 80 -3.18 4.14 -17.82
C ASP A 80 -1.80 3.96 -17.16
N THR A 81 -1.64 4.47 -15.94
CA THR A 81 -0.39 4.42 -15.19
C THR A 81 -0.63 4.06 -13.74
N VAL A 82 0.14 3.11 -13.21
CA VAL A 82 0.14 2.74 -11.79
C VAL A 82 1.53 2.99 -11.20
N ILE A 83 1.58 3.83 -10.18
CA ILE A 83 2.79 4.06 -9.38
C ILE A 83 2.71 3.17 -8.13
N ILE A 84 3.64 2.23 -7.99
CA ILE A 84 3.70 1.31 -6.84
C ILE A 84 4.79 1.80 -5.89
N SER A 85 4.42 2.08 -4.63
CA SER A 85 5.42 2.34 -3.58
C SER A 85 6.24 1.06 -3.35
N LEU A 86 7.53 1.13 -3.61
CA LEU A 86 8.44 -0.01 -3.58
C LEU A 86 9.77 0.42 -2.96
N THR A 87 9.94 0.13 -1.68
CA THR A 87 11.14 0.49 -0.92
C THR A 87 11.90 -0.76 -0.48
N PRO A 88 13.19 -0.67 -0.11
CA PRO A 88 13.92 -1.79 0.47
C PRO A 88 13.19 -2.42 1.66
N HIS A 89 12.48 -1.60 2.44
CA HIS A 89 11.68 -2.08 3.56
C HIS A 89 10.49 -2.95 3.12
N SER A 90 9.86 -2.62 1.99
CA SER A 90 8.66 -3.32 1.49
C SER A 90 8.94 -4.75 1.06
N ILE A 91 10.18 -5.06 0.64
CA ILE A 91 10.63 -6.40 0.22
C ILE A 91 11.43 -7.15 1.30
N ASN A 92 11.43 -6.64 2.53
CA ASN A 92 12.14 -7.26 3.64
C ASN A 92 11.42 -8.54 4.10
N ARG A 93 12.20 -9.60 4.41
CA ARG A 93 11.71 -10.87 4.96
C ARG A 93 10.82 -10.69 6.19
N GLY A 94 11.13 -9.73 7.05
CA GLY A 94 10.30 -9.40 8.20
C GLY A 94 8.86 -9.00 7.83
N LYS A 95 8.61 -8.56 6.59
CA LYS A 95 7.26 -8.29 6.09
C LYS A 95 6.45 -9.56 5.82
N ASP A 96 7.11 -10.66 5.48
CA ASP A 96 6.45 -11.96 5.28
C ASP A 96 6.03 -12.58 6.63
N ASP A 97 6.85 -12.40 7.67
CA ASP A 97 6.51 -12.88 9.01
C ASP A 97 5.32 -12.11 9.62
N PHE A 98 5.18 -10.83 9.29
CA PHE A 98 4.07 -10.00 9.75
C PHE A 98 2.68 -10.47 9.31
N TRP A 99 2.57 -11.14 8.16
CA TRP A 99 1.26 -11.51 7.64
C TRP A 99 0.59 -12.71 8.36
N THR A 100 1.33 -13.47 9.12
CA THR A 100 0.81 -14.47 10.05
C THR A 100 0.49 -13.91 11.43
N MET A 101 0.81 -12.64 11.72
CA MET A 101 0.51 -12.00 13.00
C MET A 101 -0.98 -11.57 13.07
N GLY A 102 -1.62 -11.77 14.22
CA GLY A 102 -3.05 -11.55 14.44
C GLY A 102 -3.55 -10.17 14.01
N GLY A 103 -2.77 -9.12 14.22
CA GLY A 103 -3.12 -7.76 13.81
C GLY A 103 -3.31 -7.59 12.30
N TYR A 104 -2.48 -8.25 11.49
CA TYR A 104 -2.56 -8.18 10.02
C TYR A 104 -3.64 -9.07 9.44
N ILE A 105 -3.85 -10.26 9.99
CA ILE A 105 -4.99 -11.09 9.63
C ILE A 105 -6.28 -10.32 9.89
N ARG A 106 -6.39 -9.69 11.06
CA ARG A 106 -7.53 -8.84 11.40
C ARG A 106 -7.73 -7.72 10.39
N GLN A 107 -6.69 -6.94 10.08
CA GLN A 107 -6.76 -5.85 9.10
C GLN A 107 -7.20 -6.36 7.73
N ASN A 108 -6.59 -7.43 7.23
CA ASN A 108 -6.94 -7.99 5.93
C ASN A 108 -8.41 -8.45 5.89
N VAL A 109 -8.89 -9.18 6.90
CA VAL A 109 -10.27 -9.65 6.94
C VAL A 109 -11.25 -8.49 7.10
N GLN A 110 -10.97 -7.55 8.01
CA GLN A 110 -11.90 -6.45 8.32
C GLN A 110 -11.92 -5.36 7.26
N THR A 111 -10.76 -5.02 6.68
CA THR A 111 -10.67 -3.93 5.69
C THR A 111 -10.85 -4.44 4.28
N TYR A 112 -10.26 -5.58 3.96
CA TYR A 112 -10.19 -6.08 2.59
C TYR A 112 -10.99 -7.36 2.33
N GLY A 113 -11.69 -7.91 3.34
CA GLY A 113 -12.36 -9.21 3.24
C GLY A 113 -13.32 -9.34 2.05
N ALA A 114 -13.98 -8.24 1.64
CA ALA A 114 -14.84 -8.22 0.46
C ALA A 114 -14.06 -8.21 -0.87
N LEU A 115 -12.77 -7.84 -0.84
CA LEU A 115 -11.90 -7.78 -2.02
C LEU A 115 -11.02 -9.03 -2.14
N LEU A 116 -10.92 -9.84 -1.07
CA LEU A 116 -10.12 -11.06 -1.07
C LEU A 116 -10.75 -12.13 -1.96
N GLY A 117 -9.94 -12.69 -2.87
CA GLY A 117 -10.32 -13.87 -3.64
C GLY A 117 -10.14 -15.18 -2.85
N LEU A 118 -10.52 -16.28 -3.47
CA LEU A 118 -10.39 -17.62 -2.86
C LEU A 118 -8.92 -17.95 -2.54
N GLU A 119 -7.99 -17.53 -3.39
CA GLU A 119 -6.57 -17.76 -3.19
C GLU A 119 -6.07 -17.07 -1.91
N GLU A 120 -6.42 -15.81 -1.70
CA GLU A 120 -6.03 -15.02 -0.53
C GLU A 120 -6.63 -15.62 0.76
N TRP A 121 -7.90 -16.01 0.72
CA TRP A 121 -8.54 -16.72 1.84
C TRP A 121 -7.85 -18.03 2.17
N MET A 122 -7.55 -18.85 1.16
CA MET A 122 -6.84 -20.12 1.34
C MET A 122 -5.41 -19.92 1.85
N LEU A 123 -4.75 -18.86 1.43
CA LEU A 123 -3.42 -18.50 1.90
C LEU A 123 -3.46 -18.15 3.40
N MET A 124 -4.39 -17.30 3.84
CA MET A 124 -4.56 -16.98 5.26
C MET A 124 -4.93 -18.19 6.11
N LEU A 125 -5.84 -19.04 5.62
CA LEU A 125 -6.22 -20.29 6.32
C LEU A 125 -5.06 -21.27 6.41
N ARG A 126 -4.16 -21.33 5.44
CA ARG A 126 -2.99 -22.20 5.47
C ARG A 126 -1.93 -21.73 6.47
N HIS A 127 -1.69 -20.43 6.56
CA HIS A 127 -0.62 -19.86 7.38
C HIS A 127 -1.05 -19.52 8.80
N ALA A 128 -2.31 -19.12 9.00
CA ALA A 128 -2.84 -18.70 10.30
C ALA A 128 -4.32 -19.14 10.47
N PRO A 129 -4.62 -20.46 10.48
CA PRO A 129 -5.99 -20.96 10.44
C PRO A 129 -6.83 -20.48 11.63
N GLU A 130 -6.30 -20.56 12.84
CA GLU A 130 -7.03 -20.16 14.06
C GLU A 130 -7.36 -18.67 14.06
N LEU A 131 -6.39 -17.81 13.71
CA LEU A 131 -6.58 -16.37 13.64
C LEU A 131 -7.56 -16.00 12.51
N THR A 132 -7.43 -16.62 11.34
CA THR A 132 -8.32 -16.36 10.20
C THR A 132 -9.76 -16.75 10.53
N LEU A 133 -9.96 -17.93 11.12
CA LEU A 133 -11.30 -18.38 11.56
C LEU A 133 -11.87 -17.49 12.67
N ALA A 134 -11.04 -17.07 13.64
CA ALA A 134 -11.46 -16.15 14.69
C ALA A 134 -11.92 -14.81 14.08
N GLU A 135 -11.20 -14.26 13.11
CA GLU A 135 -11.60 -13.01 12.46
C GLU A 135 -12.82 -13.17 11.53
N ILE A 136 -13.05 -14.34 10.94
CA ILE A 136 -14.29 -14.64 10.21
C ILE A 136 -15.49 -14.67 11.16
N VAL A 137 -15.32 -15.17 12.38
CA VAL A 137 -16.41 -15.31 13.37
C VAL A 137 -16.62 -14.03 14.21
N THR A 138 -15.56 -13.29 14.50
CA THR A 138 -15.57 -12.05 15.30
C THR A 138 -16.43 -10.90 14.71
N PRO A 139 -16.65 -10.79 13.39
CA PRO A 139 -17.45 -9.74 12.80
C PRO A 139 -18.88 -9.57 13.34
N LEU A 140 -19.44 -10.57 13.97
CA LEU A 140 -20.73 -10.40 14.67
C LEU A 140 -20.73 -9.23 15.65
N ARG A 141 -19.57 -8.85 16.19
CA ARG A 141 -19.41 -7.74 17.11
C ARG A 141 -19.16 -6.39 16.41
N TYR A 142 -18.46 -6.40 15.26
CA TYR A 142 -18.01 -5.19 14.56
C TYR A 142 -18.93 -4.77 13.40
N TYR A 143 -19.76 -5.66 12.85
CA TYR A 143 -20.67 -5.34 11.75
C TYR A 143 -21.77 -4.33 12.09
N TRP A 144 -22.00 -4.10 13.38
CA TRP A 144 -22.92 -3.08 13.84
C TRP A 144 -22.25 -1.69 13.96
N GLU A 145 -20.92 -1.66 14.04
CA GLU A 145 -20.10 -0.46 14.24
C GLU A 145 -19.42 0.02 12.94
N VAL A 146 -19.65 -0.64 11.79
CA VAL A 146 -19.08 -0.22 10.51
C VAL A 146 -19.73 1.09 10.07
N ASP A 147 -19.05 2.15 10.40
CA ASP A 147 -19.33 3.52 10.06
C ASP A 147 -18.80 3.85 8.65
N GLU A 148 -19.31 4.92 8.03
CA GLU A 148 -18.84 5.44 6.74
C GLU A 148 -17.34 5.79 6.75
N THR A 149 -16.78 6.12 7.92
CA THR A 149 -15.34 6.32 8.10
C THR A 149 -14.49 5.08 7.84
N TYR A 150 -15.10 3.88 7.90
CA TYR A 150 -14.36 2.62 7.63
C TYR A 150 -13.94 2.51 6.16
N MET A 151 -14.68 3.11 5.27
CA MET A 151 -14.46 3.02 3.83
C MET A 151 -13.56 4.11 3.23
N SER A 152 -13.30 5.20 3.98
CA SER A 152 -12.20 6.11 3.65
C SER A 152 -10.82 5.42 3.75
N LYS A 153 -10.81 4.13 4.11
CA LYS A 153 -9.63 3.29 4.29
C LYS A 153 -9.08 2.66 3.01
N TYR A 154 -9.71 2.89 1.86
CA TYR A 154 -9.11 2.44 0.60
C TYR A 154 -7.97 3.34 0.10
N GLY A 155 -7.49 4.15 1.00
CA GLY A 155 -6.32 4.99 0.78
C GLY A 155 -6.68 6.42 0.43
N SER A 156 -5.84 7.31 0.89
CA SER A 156 -5.89 8.75 0.59
C SER A 156 -4.61 9.41 1.07
N PHE A 157 -4.35 10.63 0.62
CA PHE A 157 -3.30 11.45 1.21
C PHE A 157 -3.56 11.74 2.69
N SER A 158 -2.55 11.56 3.53
CA SER A 158 -2.60 11.89 4.96
C SER A 158 -1.20 12.18 5.48
N ALA A 159 -0.89 13.45 5.70
CA ALA A 159 0.37 13.90 6.28
C ALA A 159 0.15 14.67 7.59
N ALA A 160 1.03 14.45 8.56
CA ALA A 160 1.00 15.16 9.84
C ALA A 160 1.56 16.58 9.74
N ASP A 161 1.11 17.48 10.63
CA ASP A 161 1.60 18.87 10.69
C ASP A 161 2.85 19.05 11.56
N TYR A 162 3.28 18.00 12.26
CA TYR A 162 4.39 18.08 13.22
C TYR A 162 5.64 17.35 12.74
N CYS A 163 6.77 17.65 13.40
CA CYS A 163 8.03 16.94 13.25
C CYS A 163 8.38 16.24 14.59
N ALA A 164 8.59 14.93 14.56
CA ALA A 164 9.05 14.13 15.68
C ALA A 164 10.41 13.47 15.40
N LEU A 165 11.13 13.91 14.39
CA LEU A 165 12.38 13.31 13.95
C LEU A 165 13.42 13.23 15.08
N GLN A 166 13.63 14.34 15.79
CA GLN A 166 14.62 14.38 16.88
C GLN A 166 14.29 13.41 18.02
N ALA A 167 13.00 13.30 18.40
CA ALA A 167 12.57 12.34 19.41
C ALA A 167 12.82 10.89 18.97
N ASN A 168 12.57 10.56 17.70
CA ASN A 168 12.84 9.22 17.18
C ASN A 168 14.35 8.89 17.17
N ILE A 169 15.21 9.87 16.87
CA ILE A 169 16.66 9.71 16.91
C ILE A 169 17.11 9.45 18.35
N GLU A 170 16.61 10.21 19.32
CA GLU A 170 16.93 10.06 20.74
C GLU A 170 16.43 8.73 21.32
N GLU A 171 15.31 8.21 20.85
CA GLU A 171 14.79 6.88 21.19
C GLU A 171 15.62 5.73 20.57
N GLY A 172 16.65 6.05 19.80
CA GLY A 172 17.56 5.06 19.22
C GLY A 172 17.01 4.38 17.95
N ALA A 173 16.15 5.07 17.21
CA ALA A 173 15.74 4.66 15.88
C ALA A 173 16.96 4.61 14.95
N THR A 174 17.56 3.46 14.85
CA THR A 174 18.75 3.16 14.04
C THR A 174 18.36 2.39 12.77
N SER A 175 19.33 2.20 11.88
CA SER A 175 19.19 1.49 10.60
C SER A 175 18.29 0.27 10.66
N LEU A 176 17.41 0.14 9.70
CA LEU A 176 16.65 -1.08 9.48
C LEU A 176 17.55 -2.10 8.78
N LYS A 177 17.77 -3.23 9.45
CA LYS A 177 18.36 -4.39 8.77
C LYS A 177 17.35 -4.91 7.77
N VAL A 178 17.67 -4.79 6.51
CA VAL A 178 16.90 -5.41 5.44
C VAL A 178 17.44 -6.82 5.25
N PHE A 179 16.67 -7.81 5.66
CA PHE A 179 16.95 -9.20 5.34
C PHE A 179 16.23 -9.54 4.04
N PRO A 180 16.98 -9.94 3.01
CA PRO A 180 16.38 -10.29 1.74
C PRO A 180 15.31 -11.37 1.89
N SER A 181 14.14 -11.11 1.29
CA SER A 181 13.13 -12.13 1.05
C SER A 181 13.45 -12.85 -0.24
N PHE A 182 13.72 -14.15 -0.18
CA PHE A 182 13.92 -14.98 -1.36
C PHE A 182 12.97 -16.16 -1.38
N GLY A 183 12.70 -16.65 -2.56
CA GLY A 183 11.93 -17.88 -2.75
C GLY A 183 10.43 -17.71 -2.48
N ASN A 184 9.91 -18.31 -1.44
CA ASN A 184 8.47 -18.35 -1.15
C ASN A 184 7.94 -17.10 -0.43
N SER A 185 8.50 -15.91 -0.68
CA SER A 185 8.01 -14.65 -0.12
C SER A 185 6.60 -14.33 -0.62
N VAL A 186 5.66 -14.18 0.31
CA VAL A 186 4.30 -13.73 0.00
C VAL A 186 4.32 -12.30 -0.54
N SER A 187 5.14 -11.43 0.06
CA SER A 187 5.26 -10.04 -0.38
C SER A 187 5.72 -9.94 -1.84
N LEU A 188 6.80 -10.66 -2.20
CA LEU A 188 7.32 -10.67 -3.57
C LEU A 188 6.34 -11.30 -4.56
N HIS A 189 5.64 -12.37 -4.16
CA HIS A 189 4.60 -12.99 -4.98
C HIS A 189 3.47 -12.00 -5.33
N TYR A 190 3.00 -11.21 -4.36
CA TYR A 190 1.93 -10.24 -4.62
C TYR A 190 2.42 -8.99 -5.34
N LEU A 191 3.68 -8.58 -5.16
CA LEU A 191 4.31 -7.54 -5.99
C LEU A 191 4.32 -7.99 -7.47
N ASP A 192 4.77 -9.21 -7.74
CA ASP A 192 4.75 -9.78 -9.09
C ASP A 192 3.33 -9.83 -9.69
N LYS A 193 2.34 -10.24 -8.89
CA LYS A 193 0.92 -10.23 -9.30
C LYS A 193 0.43 -8.81 -9.63
N MET A 194 0.85 -7.78 -8.90
CA MET A 194 0.47 -6.39 -9.19
C MET A 194 1.07 -5.91 -10.52
N ILE A 195 2.35 -6.18 -10.75
CA ILE A 195 3.03 -5.80 -12.00
C ILE A 195 2.38 -6.52 -13.18
N LYS A 196 2.22 -7.84 -13.12
CA LYS A 196 1.57 -8.63 -14.17
C LYS A 196 0.13 -8.20 -14.45
N LEU A 197 -0.64 -7.86 -13.43
CA LEU A 197 -2.00 -7.37 -13.60
C LEU A 197 -2.04 -6.07 -14.42
N CYS A 198 -1.05 -5.19 -14.22
CA CYS A 198 -0.92 -3.97 -15.01
C CYS A 198 -0.47 -4.27 -16.44
N GLU A 199 0.53 -5.13 -16.63
CA GLU A 199 1.01 -5.56 -17.93
C GLU A 199 -0.10 -6.20 -18.78
N GLU A 200 -0.92 -7.09 -18.20
CA GLU A 200 -2.07 -7.72 -18.85
C GLU A 200 -3.14 -6.72 -19.33
N ARG A 201 -3.11 -5.50 -18.80
CA ARG A 201 -4.06 -4.41 -19.11
C ARG A 201 -3.43 -3.26 -19.90
N ASP A 202 -2.20 -3.41 -20.38
CA ASP A 202 -1.42 -2.37 -21.05
C ASP A 202 -1.26 -1.09 -20.21
N ILE A 203 -1.17 -1.25 -18.88
CA ILE A 203 -1.00 -0.16 -17.92
C ILE A 203 0.49 0.00 -17.59
N LYS A 204 1.03 1.21 -17.73
CA LYS A 204 2.40 1.53 -17.36
C LYS A 204 2.60 1.38 -15.85
N VAL A 205 3.69 0.71 -15.45
CA VAL A 205 4.07 0.58 -14.04
C VAL A 205 5.30 1.40 -13.75
N ILE A 206 5.27 2.14 -12.63
CA ILE A 206 6.41 2.91 -12.10
C ILE A 206 6.60 2.50 -10.65
N ALA A 207 7.82 2.15 -10.27
CA ALA A 207 8.20 1.97 -8.87
C ALA A 207 8.59 3.30 -8.25
N LEU A 208 8.14 3.57 -7.02
CA LEU A 208 8.40 4.81 -6.31
C LEU A 208 9.05 4.55 -4.95
N ASN A 209 10.25 5.08 -4.75
CA ASN A 209 10.87 5.22 -3.44
C ASN A 209 10.64 6.64 -2.92
N THR A 210 10.02 6.75 -1.75
CA THR A 210 9.87 8.03 -1.06
C THR A 210 11.11 8.36 -0.22
N PRO A 211 11.39 9.65 0.07
CA PRO A 211 12.51 10.05 0.90
C PRO A 211 12.44 9.49 2.32
N VAL A 212 13.55 8.92 2.80
CA VAL A 212 13.73 8.50 4.19
C VAL A 212 14.88 9.26 4.84
N TYR A 213 14.95 9.29 6.17
CA TYR A 213 16.03 9.95 6.87
C TYR A 213 17.36 9.20 6.67
N GLN A 214 18.43 9.92 6.33
CA GLN A 214 19.72 9.33 5.96
C GLN A 214 20.33 8.43 7.05
N ALA A 215 20.09 8.74 8.35
CA ALA A 215 20.55 7.89 9.43
C ALA A 215 19.77 6.58 9.52
N TRP A 216 18.62 6.49 8.89
CA TRP A 216 17.83 5.24 8.76
C TRP A 216 18.33 4.46 7.53
N LYS A 217 19.63 4.20 7.52
CA LYS A 217 20.28 3.51 6.42
C LYS A 217 19.82 2.06 6.39
N TYR A 218 19.36 1.66 5.23
CA TYR A 218 19.24 0.25 4.93
C TYR A 218 20.64 -0.34 4.91
N GLU A 219 20.91 -1.34 5.74
CA GLU A 219 22.10 -2.16 5.59
C GLU A 219 21.96 -2.92 4.25
N GLU A 220 22.97 -2.83 3.39
CA GLU A 220 23.01 -3.47 2.06
C GLU A 220 21.87 -3.05 1.09
N PRO A 221 21.69 -1.73 0.81
CA PRO A 221 20.68 -1.28 -0.17
C PRO A 221 20.94 -1.84 -1.58
N GLN A 222 22.18 -2.22 -1.88
CA GLN A 222 22.55 -2.80 -3.18
C GLN A 222 21.73 -4.04 -3.50
N TYR A 223 21.42 -4.85 -2.50
CA TYR A 223 20.57 -6.02 -2.64
C TYR A 223 19.18 -5.70 -3.25
N TYR A 224 18.58 -4.59 -2.82
CA TYR A 224 17.30 -4.14 -3.36
C TYR A 224 17.42 -3.76 -4.85
N TYR A 225 18.44 -3.00 -5.21
CA TYR A 225 18.67 -2.60 -6.60
C TYR A 225 19.04 -3.78 -7.48
N ASP A 226 19.85 -4.71 -7.00
CA ASP A 226 20.20 -5.95 -7.71
C ASP A 226 18.95 -6.80 -7.96
N TYR A 227 18.08 -6.93 -6.96
CA TYR A 227 16.81 -7.64 -7.10
C TYR A 227 15.93 -6.99 -8.17
N LEU A 228 15.75 -5.68 -8.15
CA LEU A 228 14.92 -4.99 -9.13
C LEU A 228 15.48 -5.12 -10.55
N SER A 229 16.78 -4.86 -10.73
CA SER A 229 17.42 -4.93 -12.05
C SER A 229 17.43 -6.33 -12.66
N GLN A 230 17.48 -7.38 -11.83
CA GLN A 230 17.45 -8.77 -12.28
C GLN A 230 16.03 -9.26 -12.54
N THR A 231 15.06 -8.85 -11.72
CA THR A 231 13.69 -9.37 -11.79
C THR A 231 12.82 -8.55 -12.73
N TYR A 232 13.01 -7.24 -12.73
CA TYR A 232 12.20 -6.27 -13.48
C TYR A 232 13.11 -5.26 -14.20
N PRO A 233 13.90 -5.69 -15.19
CA PRO A 233 14.91 -4.83 -15.84
C PRO A 233 14.34 -3.60 -16.54
N ASP A 234 13.09 -3.67 -17.00
CA ASP A 234 12.41 -2.57 -17.70
C ASP A 234 11.52 -1.72 -16.80
N LEU A 235 11.47 -2.00 -15.49
CA LEU A 235 10.65 -1.25 -14.54
C LEU A 235 11.25 0.14 -14.29
N GLU A 236 10.52 1.18 -14.65
CA GLU A 236 10.91 2.55 -14.33
C GLU A 236 10.91 2.77 -12.82
N LEU A 237 12.04 3.24 -12.28
CA LEU A 237 12.20 3.52 -10.85
C LEU A 237 12.37 5.04 -10.62
N TRP A 238 11.44 5.62 -9.86
CA TRP A 238 11.58 6.96 -9.29
C TRP A 238 12.17 6.86 -7.89
N ASP A 239 13.48 7.03 -7.81
CA ASP A 239 14.22 6.81 -6.58
C ASP A 239 14.54 8.11 -5.86
N TYR A 240 13.93 8.30 -4.70
CA TYR A 240 14.12 9.45 -3.81
C TYR A 240 14.59 9.03 -2.41
N LEU A 241 15.04 7.78 -2.22
CA LEU A 241 15.45 7.29 -0.90
C LEU A 241 16.44 8.22 -0.19
N ASP A 242 17.47 8.66 -0.93
CA ASP A 242 18.56 9.49 -0.45
C ASP A 242 18.38 10.99 -0.77
N ALA A 243 17.13 11.41 -1.07
CA ALA A 243 16.88 12.81 -1.36
C ALA A 243 17.26 13.70 -0.16
N ASP A 244 18.09 14.72 -0.45
CA ASP A 244 18.52 15.71 0.54
C ASP A 244 17.40 16.71 0.79
N ILE A 245 16.69 16.51 1.88
CA ILE A 245 15.58 17.35 2.32
C ILE A 245 15.77 17.83 3.75
N PRO A 246 15.31 19.05 4.09
CA PRO A 246 15.40 19.58 5.44
C PRO A 246 14.76 18.68 6.49
N ASP A 247 15.34 18.62 7.68
CA ASP A 247 14.82 17.81 8.79
C ASP A 247 13.40 18.24 9.20
N ASP A 248 13.07 19.52 9.11
CA ASP A 248 11.74 20.05 9.43
C ASP A 248 10.66 19.69 8.39
N TYR A 249 11.04 19.05 7.28
CA TYR A 249 10.11 18.45 6.29
C TYR A 249 9.70 17.03 6.65
N ARG A 250 10.25 16.47 7.71
CA ARG A 250 10.02 15.09 8.16
C ARG A 250 9.08 15.07 9.35
N ARG A 251 8.14 14.12 9.36
CA ARG A 251 7.39 13.77 10.56
C ARG A 251 8.26 12.95 11.51
N ASP A 252 8.92 11.95 10.97
CA ASP A 252 9.76 10.98 11.65
C ASP A 252 10.85 10.47 10.68
N ILE A 253 11.55 9.40 11.04
CA ILE A 253 12.66 8.85 10.26
C ILE A 253 12.26 8.31 8.88
N ASN A 254 11.01 7.96 8.65
CA ASN A 254 10.54 7.32 7.42
C ASN A 254 9.31 7.97 6.78
N HIS A 255 8.79 9.04 7.37
CA HIS A 255 7.64 9.74 6.80
C HIS A 255 7.91 11.24 6.65
N LEU A 256 7.36 11.82 5.61
CA LEU A 256 7.26 13.26 5.45
C LEU A 256 6.12 13.83 6.30
N ASN A 257 6.26 15.10 6.70
CA ASN A 257 5.16 15.90 7.20
C ASN A 257 4.52 16.72 6.06
N LYS A 258 3.56 17.60 6.35
CA LYS A 258 2.90 18.41 5.31
C LYS A 258 3.86 19.26 4.48
N LYS A 259 4.88 19.86 5.08
CA LYS A 259 5.88 20.64 4.33
C LYS A 259 6.67 19.75 3.35
N GLY A 260 7.10 18.58 3.83
CA GLY A 260 7.80 17.61 3.01
C GLY A 260 6.91 17.04 1.90
N ALA A 261 5.63 16.81 2.20
CA ALA A 261 4.64 16.39 1.20
C ALA A 261 4.41 17.45 0.12
N GLU A 262 4.35 18.73 0.47
CA GLU A 262 4.24 19.83 -0.51
C GLU A 262 5.44 19.87 -1.45
N TRP A 263 6.65 19.70 -0.92
CA TRP A 263 7.86 19.62 -1.71
C TRP A 263 7.85 18.40 -2.61
N PHE A 264 7.59 17.21 -2.05
CA PHE A 264 7.64 15.95 -2.79
C PHE A 264 6.55 15.85 -3.87
N THR A 265 5.38 16.41 -3.60
CA THR A 265 4.29 16.47 -4.58
C THR A 265 4.71 17.26 -5.84
N LYS A 266 5.52 18.33 -5.69
CA LYS A 266 6.08 19.05 -6.85
C LYS A 266 7.03 18.18 -7.66
N GLU A 267 7.91 17.41 -6.99
CA GLU A 267 8.81 16.47 -7.66
C GLU A 267 8.02 15.45 -8.51
N ILE A 268 6.91 14.93 -7.97
CA ILE A 268 6.03 13.99 -8.69
C ILE A 268 5.36 14.68 -9.89
N ILE A 269 4.90 15.92 -9.75
CA ILE A 269 4.33 16.69 -10.86
C ILE A 269 5.37 16.84 -11.98
N ASP A 270 6.59 17.23 -11.65
CA ASP A 270 7.67 17.44 -12.63
C ASP A 270 8.00 16.13 -13.36
N ARG A 271 8.06 15.01 -12.66
CA ARG A 271 8.27 13.68 -13.26
C ARG A 271 7.14 13.28 -14.21
N LEU A 272 5.89 13.48 -13.82
CA LEU A 272 4.73 13.20 -14.69
C LEU A 272 4.73 14.06 -15.94
N PHE A 273 5.18 15.32 -15.86
CA PHE A 273 5.34 16.20 -17.03
C PHE A 273 6.45 15.74 -17.97
N LEU A 274 7.56 15.24 -17.45
CA LEU A 274 8.67 14.73 -18.25
C LEU A 274 8.28 13.41 -18.95
N SER A 275 7.66 12.48 -18.24
CA SER A 275 7.18 11.20 -18.82
C SER A 275 6.22 11.40 -19.99
N ASN A 276 5.38 12.45 -19.96
CA ASN A 276 4.44 12.74 -21.04
C ASN A 276 5.09 13.38 -22.29
N LYS A 277 6.32 13.92 -22.18
CA LYS A 277 7.04 14.50 -23.32
C LYS A 277 7.81 13.45 -24.12
N ASP A 278 8.14 12.33 -23.52
CA ASP A 278 8.87 11.24 -24.20
C ASP A 278 7.95 10.34 -25.04
N ILE A 279 6.62 10.56 -24.98
CA ILE A 279 5.59 9.80 -25.72
C ILE A 279 5.12 10.54 -27.00
N ASN A 280 5.50 11.83 -27.19
CA ASN A 280 5.18 12.63 -28.38
C ASN A 280 6.42 12.89 -29.25
#